data_57dd5574577ba6f4d7745735cedd608d
#
_entry.id   57dd5574577ba6f4d7745735cedd608d
#
_cell.length_a   1.000
_cell.length_b   1.000
_cell.length_c   1.000
_cell.angle_alpha   90.00
_cell.angle_beta   90.00
_cell.angle_gamma   90.00
#
_symmetry.space_group_name_H-M   'P 1'
#
loop_
_entity.id
_entity.type
_entity.pdbx_description
1 polymer ?
#
loop_
_entity_poly.entity_id
_entity_poly.type
_entity_poly.pdbx_seq_one_letter_code
_entity_poly.pdbx_strand_id
1 'polypeptide(L)'
;MHYYNEEKMHNLKLRIDKEVLNWPNVTTEKMFGCPCYKNKDKLFAFLVTDGVVLTNVSEQDKVKLSQEFEIKPFQAGKRTMNRWPQISVDKTTDLERVISFIKKSYDESDTSL
;
A
#
# COMPACT_ATOMS: atom_id res chain seq x y z
N MET A 1 -16.59 9.31 6.55
CA MET A 1 -15.20 9.68 6.27
C MET A 1 -14.72 8.97 5.02
N HIS A 2 -14.15 9.70 4.09
CA HIS A 2 -13.71 9.14 2.81
C HIS A 2 -12.20 8.99 2.80
N TYR A 3 -11.72 7.75 2.88
CA TYR A 3 -10.30 7.47 2.80
C TYR A 3 -9.81 7.36 1.36
N TYR A 4 -10.72 7.16 0.39
CA TYR A 4 -10.34 6.89 -0.97
C TYR A 4 -11.28 7.56 -1.96
N ASN A 5 -10.71 8.34 -2.88
CA ASN A 5 -11.45 8.98 -3.97
C ASN A 5 -11.20 8.18 -5.24
N GLU A 6 -12.18 7.39 -5.67
CA GLU A 6 -12.05 6.50 -6.84
C GLU A 6 -11.72 7.26 -8.11
N GLU A 7 -12.37 8.38 -8.33
CA GLU A 7 -12.17 9.16 -9.56
C GLU A 7 -10.77 9.72 -9.65
N LYS A 8 -10.29 10.31 -8.57
CA LYS A 8 -8.95 10.90 -8.51
C LYS A 8 -7.85 9.85 -8.64
N MET A 9 -8.07 8.66 -8.06
CA MET A 9 -7.05 7.63 -7.98
C MET A 9 -7.16 6.56 -9.07
N HIS A 10 -8.09 6.73 -10.01
CA HIS A 10 -8.37 5.73 -11.03
C HIS A 10 -7.10 5.28 -11.80
N ASN A 11 -6.33 6.23 -12.30
CA ASN A 11 -5.14 5.91 -13.10
C ASN A 11 -4.04 5.24 -12.27
N LEU A 12 -3.86 5.68 -11.03
CA LEU A 12 -2.90 5.06 -10.11
C LEU A 12 -3.31 3.61 -9.84
N LYS A 13 -4.59 3.40 -9.55
CA LYS A 13 -5.09 2.05 -9.27
C LYS A 13 -4.88 1.11 -10.45
N LEU A 14 -5.18 1.58 -11.67
CA LEU A 14 -4.98 0.77 -12.87
C LEU A 14 -3.51 0.37 -13.03
N ARG A 15 -2.60 1.30 -12.79
CA ARG A 15 -1.16 1.04 -12.92
C ARG A 15 -0.68 0.02 -11.89
N ILE A 16 -1.15 0.15 -10.66
CA ILE A 16 -0.78 -0.78 -9.59
C ILE A 16 -1.42 -2.15 -9.83
N ASP A 17 -2.70 -2.20 -10.19
CA ASP A 17 -3.41 -3.46 -10.46
C ASP A 17 -2.72 -4.24 -11.57
N LYS A 18 -2.27 -3.58 -12.61
CA LYS A 18 -1.61 -4.22 -13.75
C LYS A 18 -0.42 -5.07 -13.30
N GLU A 19 0.29 -4.63 -12.27
CA GLU A 19 1.45 -5.35 -11.75
C GLU A 19 1.06 -6.31 -10.64
N VAL A 20 0.39 -5.81 -9.64
CA VAL A 20 0.15 -6.52 -8.38
C VAL A 20 -0.79 -7.72 -8.56
N LEU A 21 -1.81 -7.58 -9.40
CA LEU A 21 -2.78 -8.67 -9.60
C LEU A 21 -2.20 -9.87 -10.36
N ASN A 22 -1.01 -9.72 -10.91
CA ASN A 22 -0.31 -10.83 -11.56
C ASN A 22 0.55 -11.65 -10.61
N TRP A 23 0.74 -11.19 -9.38
CA TRP A 23 1.50 -11.95 -8.39
C TRP A 23 0.68 -13.12 -7.86
N PRO A 24 1.32 -14.26 -7.52
CA PRO A 24 0.60 -15.44 -7.06
C PRO A 24 -0.27 -15.19 -5.84
N ASN A 25 -1.48 -15.74 -5.84
CA ASN A 25 -2.41 -15.74 -4.72
C ASN A 25 -2.93 -14.36 -4.31
N VAL A 26 -2.77 -13.34 -5.15
CA VAL A 26 -3.26 -12.00 -4.84
C VAL A 26 -4.76 -11.89 -5.14
N THR A 27 -5.50 -11.39 -4.17
CA THR A 27 -6.92 -11.05 -4.31
C THR A 27 -7.14 -9.61 -3.88
N THR A 28 -8.23 -9.02 -4.34
CA THR A 28 -8.59 -7.65 -3.97
C THR A 28 -9.92 -7.64 -3.21
N GLU A 29 -10.04 -6.71 -2.29
CA GLU A 29 -11.26 -6.46 -1.55
C GLU A 29 -11.35 -4.96 -1.29
N LYS A 30 -12.42 -4.54 -0.62
CA LYS A 30 -12.53 -3.17 -0.12
C LYS A 30 -12.48 -3.18 1.39
N MET A 31 -11.69 -2.26 1.95
CA MET A 31 -11.58 -2.07 3.39
C MET A 31 -11.70 -0.57 3.66
N PHE A 32 -12.69 -0.16 4.44
CA PHE A 32 -13.00 1.25 4.65
C PHE A 32 -13.24 2.01 3.33
N GLY A 33 -13.79 1.31 2.32
CA GLY A 33 -13.97 1.88 0.99
C GLY A 33 -12.70 1.96 0.15
N CYS A 34 -11.56 1.49 0.67
CA CYS A 34 -10.27 1.51 -0.02
C CYS A 34 -10.01 0.18 -0.72
N PRO A 35 -9.49 0.20 -1.97
CA PRO A 35 -9.03 -1.04 -2.58
C PRO A 35 -7.87 -1.62 -1.78
N CYS A 36 -7.98 -2.87 -1.37
CA CYS A 36 -6.90 -3.53 -0.66
C CYS A 36 -6.46 -4.80 -1.37
N TYR A 37 -5.23 -5.21 -1.10
CA TYR A 37 -4.62 -6.37 -1.73
C TYR A 37 -4.19 -7.37 -0.67
N LYS A 38 -4.55 -8.63 -0.89
CA LYS A 38 -4.24 -9.72 0.05
C LYS A 38 -3.52 -10.85 -0.66
N ASN A 39 -2.63 -11.51 0.07
CA ASN A 39 -1.95 -12.72 -0.35
C ASN A 39 -2.44 -13.85 0.57
N LYS A 40 -3.24 -14.79 0.03
CA LYS A 40 -3.84 -15.87 0.84
C LYS A 40 -4.53 -15.32 2.10
N ASP A 41 -5.38 -14.33 1.92
CA ASP A 41 -6.14 -13.66 2.98
C ASP A 41 -5.32 -12.78 3.92
N LYS A 42 -4.01 -12.60 3.66
CA LYS A 42 -3.16 -11.70 4.45
C LYS A 42 -3.04 -10.37 3.75
N LEU A 43 -3.48 -9.31 4.39
CA LEU A 43 -3.39 -7.96 3.86
C LEU A 43 -1.92 -7.55 3.73
N PHE A 44 -1.53 -7.02 2.57
CA PHE A 44 -0.16 -6.50 2.41
C PHE A 44 -0.12 -5.05 1.94
N ALA A 45 -1.19 -4.52 1.34
CA ALA A 45 -1.24 -3.13 0.90
C ALA A 45 -2.68 -2.70 0.68
N PHE A 46 -2.92 -1.39 0.78
CA PHE A 46 -4.18 -0.82 0.32
C PHE A 46 -3.94 0.62 -0.14
N LEU A 47 -4.87 1.12 -0.96
CA LEU A 47 -4.77 2.46 -1.53
C LEU A 47 -5.66 3.42 -0.78
N VAL A 48 -5.14 4.63 -0.56
CA VAL A 48 -5.93 5.76 -0.04
C VAL A 48 -5.80 6.92 -1.01
N THR A 49 -6.55 8.00 -0.79
CA THR A 49 -6.39 9.19 -1.62
C THR A 49 -4.97 9.72 -1.48
N ASP A 50 -4.28 9.89 -2.61
CA ASP A 50 -2.90 10.38 -2.69
C ASP A 50 -1.89 9.52 -1.92
N GLY A 51 -2.17 8.24 -1.74
CA GLY A 51 -1.23 7.41 -0.99
C GLY A 51 -1.41 5.91 -1.15
N VAL A 52 -0.36 5.20 -0.74
CA VAL A 52 -0.33 3.75 -0.66
C VAL A 52 0.10 3.36 0.75
N VAL A 53 -0.67 2.49 1.39
CA VAL A 53 -0.36 2.01 2.74
C VAL A 53 0.17 0.59 2.65
N LEU A 54 1.30 0.33 3.32
CA LEU A 54 1.90 -1.00 3.39
C LEU A 54 1.70 -1.56 4.80
N THR A 55 1.36 -2.84 4.89
CA THR A 55 0.99 -3.44 6.18
C THR A 55 1.99 -4.47 6.71
N ASN A 56 2.95 -4.93 5.89
CA ASN A 56 3.95 -5.92 6.27
C ASN A 56 5.35 -5.44 5.92
N VAL A 57 5.79 -4.35 6.55
CA VAL A 57 7.09 -3.76 6.25
C VAL A 57 8.02 -3.97 7.45
N SER A 58 9.22 -4.51 7.18
CA SER A 58 10.24 -4.64 8.22
C SER A 58 10.76 -3.26 8.64
N GLU A 59 11.37 -3.18 9.80
CA GLU A 59 11.96 -1.92 10.27
C GLU A 59 13.02 -1.41 9.31
N GLN A 60 13.81 -2.32 8.73
CA GLN A 60 14.84 -1.94 7.74
C GLN A 60 14.22 -1.33 6.49
N ASP A 61 13.15 -1.94 5.97
CA ASP A 61 12.47 -1.43 4.79
C ASP A 61 11.74 -0.12 5.07
N LYS A 62 11.24 0.04 6.29
CA LYS A 62 10.60 1.30 6.71
C LYS A 62 11.61 2.45 6.69
N VAL A 63 12.84 2.20 7.12
CA VAL A 63 13.91 3.20 7.05
C VAL A 63 14.20 3.56 5.59
N LYS A 64 14.30 2.56 4.71
CA LYS A 64 14.51 2.80 3.27
C LYS A 64 13.37 3.62 2.66
N LEU A 65 12.12 3.31 3.03
CA LEU A 65 10.96 4.08 2.59
C LEU A 65 11.09 5.55 2.97
N SER A 66 11.49 5.82 4.21
CA SER A 66 11.61 7.19 4.69
C SER A 66 12.72 7.97 3.98
N GLN A 67 13.69 7.29 3.42
CA GLN A 67 14.77 7.91 2.65
C GLN A 67 14.37 8.22 1.22
N GLU A 68 13.41 7.48 0.65
CA GLU A 68 13.00 7.66 -0.74
C GLU A 68 11.68 8.42 -0.89
N PHE A 69 10.80 8.35 0.09
CA PHE A 69 9.45 8.92 -0.01
C PHE A 69 9.09 9.69 1.24
N GLU A 70 8.12 10.59 1.10
CA GLU A 70 7.45 11.17 2.25
C GLU A 70 6.49 10.12 2.79
N ILE A 71 6.66 9.73 4.05
CA ILE A 71 5.80 8.73 4.68
C ILE A 71 5.24 9.26 6.00
N LYS A 72 4.09 8.71 6.37
CA LYS A 72 3.46 8.98 7.66
C LYS A 72 2.72 7.72 8.09
N PRO A 73 2.44 7.53 9.39
CA PRO A 73 1.62 6.38 9.81
C PRO A 73 0.18 6.56 9.32
N PHE A 74 -0.45 5.46 8.94
CA PHE A 74 -1.84 5.49 8.52
C PHE A 74 -2.73 5.89 9.71
N GLN A 75 -3.67 6.79 9.44
CA GLN A 75 -4.61 7.28 10.44
C GLN A 75 -5.99 6.69 10.19
N ALA A 76 -6.47 5.84 11.09
CA ALA A 76 -7.80 5.25 11.03
C ALA A 76 -8.69 5.95 12.05
N GLY A 77 -9.43 6.98 11.61
CA GLY A 77 -10.19 7.82 12.52
C GLY A 77 -9.27 8.52 13.51
N LYS A 78 -9.45 8.25 14.80
CA LYS A 78 -8.60 8.81 15.86
C LYS A 78 -7.39 7.92 16.18
N ARG A 79 -7.30 6.74 15.56
CA ARG A 79 -6.27 5.75 15.85
C ARG A 79 -5.13 5.87 14.86
N THR A 80 -3.90 5.97 15.36
CA THR A 80 -2.69 6.00 14.53
C THR A 80 -2.10 4.60 14.44
N MET A 81 -1.91 4.12 13.20
CA MET A 81 -1.37 2.79 12.93
C MET A 81 0.11 2.91 12.62
N ASN A 82 0.94 2.92 13.66
CA ASN A 82 2.40 3.14 13.51
C ASN A 82 3.10 2.05 12.68
N ARG A 83 2.53 0.86 12.60
CA ARG A 83 3.12 -0.24 11.82
C ARG A 83 2.73 -0.20 10.35
N TRP A 84 1.85 0.71 9.96
CA TRP A 84 1.36 0.84 8.59
C TRP A 84 1.81 2.14 7.98
N PRO A 85 3.02 2.19 7.39
CA PRO A 85 3.47 3.41 6.72
C PRO A 85 2.62 3.72 5.51
N GLN A 86 2.26 4.97 5.36
CA GLN A 86 1.56 5.49 4.21
C GLN A 86 2.53 6.30 3.36
N ILE A 87 2.75 5.84 2.12
CA ILE A 87 3.59 6.55 1.15
C ILE A 87 2.74 7.62 0.49
N SER A 88 3.20 8.86 0.51
CA SER A 88 2.54 9.95 -0.22
C SER A 88 2.86 9.83 -1.70
N VAL A 89 1.83 9.83 -2.54
CA VAL A 89 1.98 9.67 -3.99
C VAL A 89 1.39 10.88 -4.71
N ASP A 90 2.17 11.46 -5.61
CA ASP A 90 1.72 12.53 -6.49
C ASP A 90 2.23 12.27 -7.91
N LYS A 91 2.09 13.25 -8.81
CA LYS A 91 2.49 13.10 -10.21
C LYS A 91 3.99 12.89 -10.40
N THR A 92 4.81 13.26 -9.41
CA THR A 92 6.27 13.15 -9.49
C THR A 92 6.80 11.88 -8.87
N THR A 93 5.95 11.09 -8.22
CA THR A 93 6.36 9.88 -7.52
C THR A 93 6.75 8.78 -8.51
N ASP A 94 7.88 8.13 -8.26
CA ASP A 94 8.31 6.97 -9.05
C ASP A 94 7.49 5.75 -8.65
N LEU A 95 6.48 5.43 -9.46
CA LEU A 95 5.57 4.31 -9.18
C LEU A 95 6.25 2.95 -9.23
N GLU A 96 7.30 2.80 -10.03
CA GLU A 96 8.04 1.53 -10.05
C GLU A 96 8.72 1.27 -8.71
N ARG A 97 9.25 2.33 -8.09
CA ARG A 97 9.83 2.21 -6.75
C ARG A 97 8.75 1.91 -5.70
N VAL A 98 7.60 2.57 -5.80
CA VAL A 98 6.46 2.29 -4.92
C VAL A 98 6.07 0.82 -5.04
N ILE A 99 5.92 0.32 -6.26
CA ILE A 99 5.54 -1.08 -6.52
C ILE A 99 6.60 -2.04 -5.95
N SER A 100 7.89 -1.68 -6.03
CA SER A 100 8.94 -2.53 -5.46
C SER A 100 8.79 -2.67 -3.95
N PHE A 101 8.34 -1.63 -3.25
CA PHE A 101 8.06 -1.72 -1.81
C PHE A 101 6.76 -2.45 -1.51
N ILE A 102 5.76 -2.33 -2.37
CA ILE A 102 4.55 -3.16 -2.28
C ILE A 102 4.94 -4.64 -2.37
N LYS A 103 5.87 -4.97 -3.29
CA LYS A 103 6.37 -6.34 -3.45
C LYS A 103 7.06 -6.84 -2.18
N LYS A 104 7.82 -5.99 -1.49
CA LYS A 104 8.44 -6.35 -0.22
C LYS A 104 7.39 -6.69 0.84
N SER A 105 6.33 -5.89 0.92
CA SER A 105 5.21 -6.16 1.84
C SER A 105 4.52 -7.47 1.48
N TYR A 106 4.32 -7.73 0.20
CA TYR A 106 3.77 -8.98 -0.29
C TYR A 106 4.65 -10.17 0.09
N ASP A 107 5.96 -10.07 -0.12
CA ASP A 107 6.90 -11.15 0.21
C ASP A 107 6.91 -11.44 1.71
N GLU A 108 6.84 -10.40 2.55
CA GLU A 108 6.76 -10.56 4.01
C GLU A 108 5.48 -11.27 4.43
N SER A 109 4.38 -11.10 3.68
CA SER A 109 3.13 -11.77 4.00
C SER A 109 3.24 -13.30 3.83
N ASP A 110 4.14 -13.79 2.98
CA ASP A 110 4.38 -15.22 2.82
C ASP A 110 5.17 -15.82 3.99
N THR A 111 6.02 -15.04 4.64
CA THR A 111 6.86 -15.50 5.73
C THR A 111 6.19 -15.34 7.09
N SER A 112 5.09 -14.60 7.14
CA SER A 112 4.34 -14.37 8.36
C SER A 112 3.46 -15.58 8.67
N LEU A 113 3.81 -16.32 9.68
CA LEU A 113 3.05 -17.50 10.13
C LEU A 113 2.09 -17.17 11.26
#